data_bf719b5f052b006d41ac7f32dd99abcb
#
_entry.id   bf719b5f052b006d41ac7f32dd99abcb
#
_cell.length_a   1.000
_cell.length_b   1.000
_cell.length_c   1.000
_cell.angle_alpha   90.00
_cell.angle_beta   90.00
_cell.angle_gamma   90.00
#
_symmetry.space_group_name_H-M   'P 1'
#
loop_
_entity.id
_entity.type
_entity.pdbx_description
1 polymer ?
#
loop_
_entity_poly.entity_id
_entity_poly.type
_entity_poly.pdbx_seq_one_letter_code
_entity_poly.pdbx_strand_id
1 'polypeptide(L)'
;MKNYNVEGYVRHKLDLENVIHRNEKGIYYDEEGNVDYTQMNKETIIVMWMPLVEHLARKFATSQQASGVMTIRDLISCGYLGLCKAVDKLDKHRLSLSEDSEKSIKSFFAKRIRGAIRREIDK
;
A
#
# COMPACT_ATOMS: atom_id res chain seq x y z
N MET A 1 6.77 -4.98 12.82
CA MET A 1 5.40 -4.66 12.72
C MET A 1 4.59 -5.04 13.94
N LYS A 2 4.96 -4.64 15.04
CA LYS A 2 4.42 -5.21 16.23
C LYS A 2 3.47 -4.37 16.97
N ASN A 3 3.45 -3.15 16.63
CA ASN A 3 2.81 -2.18 17.43
C ASN A 3 1.54 -1.69 16.91
N TYR A 4 1.20 -2.20 15.80
CA TYR A 4 0.10 -1.70 15.07
C TYR A 4 -0.81 -2.88 14.91
N ASN A 5 -1.99 -2.79 15.06
CA ASN A 5 -3.01 -3.81 14.87
C ASN A 5 -2.47 -5.07 14.16
N VAL A 6 -1.57 -5.76 14.85
CA VAL A 6 -0.86 -6.90 14.28
C VAL A 6 -1.82 -7.98 13.82
N GLU A 7 -2.86 -8.25 14.62
CA GLU A 7 -3.84 -9.26 14.23
C GLU A 7 -4.58 -8.88 12.97
N GLY A 8 -4.98 -7.62 12.86
CA GLY A 8 -5.64 -7.12 11.65
C GLY A 8 -4.74 -7.23 10.44
N TYR A 9 -3.48 -6.84 10.59
CA TYR A 9 -2.53 -6.91 9.51
C TYR A 9 -2.29 -8.37 9.08
N VAL A 10 -2.07 -9.26 10.02
CA VAL A 10 -1.84 -10.68 9.73
C VAL A 10 -3.05 -11.27 9.04
N ARG A 11 -4.24 -10.94 9.51
CA ARG A 11 -5.48 -11.41 8.90
C ARG A 11 -5.60 -10.94 7.45
N HIS A 12 -5.32 -9.67 7.19
CA HIS A 12 -5.35 -9.13 5.82
C HIS A 12 -4.33 -9.83 4.92
N LYS A 13 -3.15 -10.09 5.45
CA LYS A 13 -2.12 -10.77 4.71
C LYS A 13 -2.51 -12.20 4.36
N LEU A 14 -3.08 -12.92 5.33
CA LEU A 14 -3.54 -14.28 5.10
C LEU A 14 -4.71 -14.32 4.12
N ASP A 15 -5.63 -13.38 4.24
CA ASP A 15 -6.75 -13.29 3.32
C ASP A 15 -6.26 -13.02 1.90
N LEU A 16 -5.27 -12.15 1.76
CA LEU A 16 -4.69 -11.87 0.46
C LEU A 16 -4.00 -13.11 -0.13
N GLU A 17 -3.25 -13.85 0.67
CA GLU A 17 -2.62 -15.07 0.22
C GLU A 17 -3.65 -16.09 -0.26
N ASN A 18 -4.74 -16.23 0.49
CA ASN A 18 -5.83 -17.11 0.10
C ASN A 18 -6.47 -16.67 -1.21
N VAL A 19 -6.63 -15.37 -1.38
CA VAL A 19 -7.20 -14.80 -2.61
C VAL A 19 -6.28 -15.10 -3.79
N ILE A 20 -4.98 -14.93 -3.62
CA ILE A 20 -4.00 -15.23 -4.66
C ILE A 20 -4.08 -16.70 -5.08
N HIS A 21 -4.12 -17.61 -4.11
CA HIS A 21 -4.21 -19.04 -4.38
C HIS A 21 -5.49 -19.42 -5.09
N ARG A 22 -6.59 -18.81 -4.73
CA ARG A 22 -7.90 -19.15 -5.27
C ARG A 22 -8.27 -18.35 -6.50
N ASN A 23 -7.63 -17.23 -6.70
CA ASN A 23 -7.96 -16.28 -7.75
C ASN A 23 -9.46 -15.92 -7.76
N GLU A 24 -10.07 -15.86 -6.54
CA GLU A 24 -11.51 -15.70 -6.40
C GLU A 24 -11.95 -14.31 -6.02
N LYS A 25 -11.05 -13.49 -5.47
CA LYS A 25 -11.49 -12.23 -4.87
C LYS A 25 -10.85 -11.00 -5.50
N GLY A 26 -10.66 -11.03 -6.80
CA GLY A 26 -10.31 -9.82 -7.51
C GLY A 26 -8.85 -9.60 -7.79
N ILE A 27 -8.00 -10.62 -7.64
CA ILE A 27 -6.64 -10.54 -8.13
C ILE A 27 -6.60 -11.22 -9.49
N TYR A 28 -6.19 -10.46 -10.49
CA TYR A 28 -6.14 -10.91 -11.88
C TYR A 28 -4.71 -10.89 -12.37
N TYR A 29 -4.39 -11.82 -13.26
CA TYR A 29 -3.05 -11.94 -13.85
C TYR A 29 -3.17 -11.85 -15.34
N ASP A 30 -2.16 -11.28 -15.99
CA ASP A 30 -2.08 -11.25 -17.43
C ASP A 30 -1.49 -12.57 -17.95
N GLU A 31 -1.34 -12.68 -19.27
CA GLU A 31 -0.82 -13.90 -19.91
C GLU A 31 0.62 -14.20 -19.49
N GLU A 32 1.36 -13.19 -19.05
CA GLU A 32 2.75 -13.34 -18.64
C GLU A 32 2.88 -13.64 -17.15
N GLY A 33 1.77 -13.74 -16.44
CA GLY A 33 1.79 -14.02 -15.00
C GLY A 33 1.95 -12.80 -14.11
N ASN A 34 1.91 -11.60 -14.68
CA ASN A 34 1.98 -10.37 -13.90
C ASN A 34 0.59 -9.95 -13.45
N VAL A 35 0.54 -9.25 -12.32
CA VAL A 35 -0.73 -8.77 -11.79
C VAL A 35 -1.34 -7.74 -12.75
N ASP A 36 -2.60 -7.94 -13.10
CA ASP A 36 -3.34 -7.04 -13.97
C ASP A 36 -4.23 -6.13 -13.13
N TYR A 37 -3.74 -4.94 -12.84
CA TYR A 37 -4.47 -3.98 -12.00
C TYR A 37 -5.69 -3.38 -12.68
N THR A 38 -5.79 -3.49 -14.00
CA THR A 38 -6.91 -2.89 -14.73
C THR A 38 -8.24 -3.52 -14.38
N GLN A 39 -8.22 -4.77 -13.92
CA GLN A 39 -9.43 -5.51 -13.58
C GLN A 39 -9.69 -5.60 -12.08
N MET A 40 -8.80 -5.06 -11.27
CA MET A 40 -8.88 -5.20 -9.82
C MET A 40 -9.70 -4.09 -9.18
N ASN A 41 -10.40 -4.43 -8.10
CA ASN A 41 -11.09 -3.42 -7.34
C ASN A 41 -10.13 -2.74 -6.37
N LYS A 42 -10.58 -1.61 -5.85
CA LYS A 42 -9.81 -0.73 -5.00
C LYS A 42 -9.37 -1.36 -3.70
N GLU A 43 -10.26 -2.06 -3.04
CA GLU A 43 -9.97 -2.69 -1.76
C GLU A 43 -8.88 -3.74 -1.88
N THR A 44 -8.91 -4.52 -2.94
CA THR A 44 -7.90 -5.55 -3.18
C THR A 44 -6.53 -4.90 -3.39
N ILE A 45 -6.47 -3.82 -4.16
CA ILE A 45 -5.21 -3.11 -4.40
C ILE A 45 -4.67 -2.54 -3.09
N ILE A 46 -5.53 -1.94 -2.28
CA ILE A 46 -5.13 -1.38 -0.98
C ILE A 46 -4.51 -2.46 -0.09
N VAL A 47 -5.20 -3.60 0.03
CA VAL A 47 -4.70 -4.69 0.86
C VAL A 47 -3.35 -5.20 0.36
N MET A 48 -3.18 -5.32 -0.95
CA MET A 48 -1.91 -5.76 -1.53
C MET A 48 -0.74 -4.85 -1.18
N TRP A 49 -1.00 -3.56 -1.06
CA TRP A 49 0.07 -2.58 -0.86
C TRP A 49 0.20 -2.08 0.58
N MET A 50 -0.57 -2.63 1.52
CA MET A 50 -0.40 -2.30 2.94
C MET A 50 1.00 -2.60 3.47
N PRO A 51 1.70 -3.66 3.06
CA PRO A 51 3.07 -3.87 3.50
C PRO A 51 4.01 -2.72 3.17
N LEU A 52 3.79 -2.04 2.05
CA LEU A 52 4.56 -0.85 1.70
C LEU A 52 4.29 0.30 2.67
N VAL A 53 3.03 0.50 3.05
CA VAL A 53 2.65 1.53 4.03
C VAL A 53 3.41 1.29 5.33
N GLU A 54 3.39 0.06 5.81
CA GLU A 54 4.05 -0.29 7.05
C GLU A 54 5.56 -0.09 6.97
N HIS A 55 6.16 -0.52 5.87
CA HIS A 55 7.59 -0.36 5.66
C HIS A 55 8.01 1.11 5.71
N LEU A 56 7.26 1.97 5.02
CA LEU A 56 7.56 3.39 4.98
C LEU A 56 7.28 4.07 6.31
N ALA A 57 6.20 3.67 7.00
CA ALA A 57 5.90 4.20 8.32
C ALA A 57 7.01 3.90 9.31
N ARG A 58 7.58 2.69 9.26
CA ARG A 58 8.69 2.33 10.13
C ARG A 58 9.91 3.18 9.87
N LYS A 59 10.19 3.51 8.63
CA LYS A 59 11.30 4.38 8.30
C LYS A 59 11.14 5.76 8.94
N PHE A 60 9.92 6.30 8.92
CA PHE A 60 9.65 7.57 9.57
C PHE A 60 9.71 7.45 11.08
N ALA A 61 9.27 6.32 11.65
CA ALA A 61 9.27 6.11 13.08
C ALA A 61 10.70 6.12 13.67
N THR A 62 11.67 5.69 12.87
CA THR A 62 13.07 5.68 13.28
C THR A 62 13.79 7.00 13.01
N SER A 63 13.14 7.92 12.30
CA SER A 63 13.72 9.22 12.00
C SER A 63 13.48 10.20 13.13
N GLN A 64 14.32 11.19 13.24
CA GLN A 64 14.17 12.24 14.26
C GLN A 64 12.93 13.10 14.01
N GLN A 65 12.47 13.16 12.78
CA GLN A 65 11.31 13.97 12.42
C GLN A 65 10.04 13.54 13.13
N ALA A 66 9.85 12.24 13.29
CA ALA A 66 8.65 11.70 13.92
C ALA A 66 8.86 11.36 15.40
N SER A 67 10.08 11.38 15.87
CA SER A 67 10.42 10.94 17.22
C SER A 67 9.73 11.78 18.29
N GLY A 68 9.01 11.11 19.17
CA GLY A 68 8.34 11.76 20.29
C GLY A 68 7.05 12.48 19.95
N VAL A 69 6.69 12.55 18.66
CA VAL A 69 5.51 13.27 18.21
C VAL A 69 4.38 12.32 17.80
N MET A 70 4.74 11.30 17.04
CA MET A 70 3.75 10.37 16.52
C MET A 70 4.16 8.93 16.80
N THR A 71 3.18 8.08 17.09
CA THR A 71 3.42 6.65 17.27
C THR A 71 3.51 5.99 15.89
N ILE A 72 4.06 4.77 15.86
CA ILE A 72 4.07 3.98 14.63
C ILE A 72 2.65 3.75 14.11
N ARG A 73 1.69 3.58 15.01
CA ARG A 73 0.28 3.41 14.63
C ARG A 73 -0.25 4.65 13.92
N ASP A 74 0.08 5.84 14.44
CA ASP A 74 -0.34 7.09 13.80
C ASP A 74 0.26 7.21 12.40
N LEU A 75 1.53 6.87 12.25
CA LEU A 75 2.21 6.94 10.96
C LEU A 75 1.62 5.97 9.94
N ILE A 76 1.27 4.77 10.38
CA ILE A 76 0.63 3.79 9.52
C ILE A 76 -0.76 4.28 9.09
N SER A 77 -1.51 4.87 10.02
CA SER A 77 -2.83 5.43 9.69
C SER A 77 -2.73 6.53 8.64
N CYS A 78 -1.76 7.42 8.78
CA CYS A 78 -1.53 8.48 7.79
C CYS A 78 -1.14 7.90 6.43
N GLY A 79 -0.24 6.93 6.43
CA GLY A 79 0.20 6.25 5.22
C GLY A 79 -0.94 5.50 4.53
N TYR A 80 -1.78 4.87 5.31
CA TYR A 80 -2.96 4.17 4.79
C TYR A 80 -3.89 5.14 4.05
N LEU A 81 -4.17 6.29 4.64
CA LEU A 81 -4.99 7.31 3.98
C LEU A 81 -4.35 7.78 2.68
N GLY A 82 -3.03 7.94 2.68
CA GLY A 82 -2.29 8.28 1.48
C GLY A 82 -2.42 7.22 0.40
N LEU A 83 -2.36 5.95 0.79
CA LEU A 83 -2.53 4.84 -0.14
C LEU A 83 -3.95 4.81 -0.71
N CYS A 84 -4.96 5.02 0.12
CA CYS A 84 -6.35 5.05 -0.34
C CYS A 84 -6.56 6.13 -1.39
N LYS A 85 -6.03 7.32 -1.15
CA LYS A 85 -6.11 8.42 -2.11
C LYS A 85 -5.33 8.11 -3.38
N ALA A 86 -4.20 7.45 -3.26
CA ALA A 86 -3.41 7.07 -4.41
C ALA A 86 -4.14 6.06 -5.29
N VAL A 87 -4.80 5.08 -4.67
CA VAL A 87 -5.58 4.09 -5.41
C VAL A 87 -6.73 4.77 -6.16
N ASP A 88 -7.38 5.77 -5.53
CA ASP A 88 -8.43 6.55 -6.18
C ASP A 88 -7.94 7.28 -7.43
N LYS A 89 -6.68 7.70 -7.42
CA LYS A 89 -6.10 8.47 -8.51
C LYS A 89 -5.29 7.62 -9.49
N LEU A 90 -5.25 6.33 -9.28
CA LEU A 90 -4.48 5.43 -10.14
C LEU A 90 -5.09 5.38 -11.54
N ASP A 91 -4.30 5.74 -12.53
CA ASP A 91 -4.69 5.62 -13.93
C ASP A 91 -4.32 4.22 -14.40
N LYS A 92 -5.26 3.31 -14.32
CA LYS A 92 -5.05 1.91 -14.66
C LYS A 92 -4.73 1.71 -16.14
N HIS A 93 -5.32 2.52 -16.99
CA HIS A 93 -5.05 2.44 -18.42
C HIS A 93 -3.59 2.81 -18.71
N ARG A 94 -3.14 3.91 -18.15
CA ARG A 94 -1.76 4.36 -18.32
C ARG A 94 -0.78 3.35 -17.74
N LEU A 95 -1.15 2.74 -16.63
CA LEU A 95 -0.35 1.70 -16.00
C LEU A 95 -0.19 0.50 -16.93
N SER A 96 -1.25 0.11 -17.63
CA SER A 96 -1.20 -1.03 -18.55
C SER A 96 -0.26 -0.82 -19.73
N LEU A 97 0.08 0.43 -20.02
CA LEU A 97 1.02 0.77 -21.10
C LEU A 97 2.48 0.79 -20.63
N SER A 98 2.69 0.65 -19.33
CA SER A 98 4.03 0.69 -18.76
C SER A 98 4.76 -0.63 -18.99
N GLU A 99 6.08 -0.57 -19.27
CA GLU A 99 6.89 -1.76 -19.43
C GLU A 99 7.00 -2.57 -18.15
N ASP A 100 7.06 -1.88 -17.01
CA ASP A 100 7.16 -2.50 -15.69
C ASP A 100 6.09 -1.88 -14.80
N SER A 101 4.89 -2.44 -14.84
CA SER A 101 3.76 -1.93 -14.10
C SER A 101 3.95 -2.04 -12.59
N GLU A 102 4.63 -3.08 -12.11
CA GLU A 102 4.89 -3.23 -10.67
C GLU A 102 5.79 -2.12 -10.15
N LYS A 103 6.85 -1.80 -10.88
CA LYS A 103 7.77 -0.74 -10.50
C LYS A 103 7.08 0.62 -10.55
N SER A 104 6.29 0.86 -11.57
CA SER A 104 5.56 2.11 -11.74
C SER A 104 4.55 2.33 -10.64
N ILE A 105 3.76 1.31 -10.30
CA ILE A 105 2.74 1.43 -9.26
C ILE A 105 3.39 1.58 -7.88
N LYS A 106 4.47 0.86 -7.63
CA LYS A 106 5.19 0.97 -6.37
C LYS A 106 5.72 2.40 -6.16
N SER A 107 6.33 2.97 -7.18
CA SER A 107 6.84 4.35 -7.12
C SER A 107 5.73 5.35 -6.88
N PHE A 108 4.62 5.19 -7.56
CA PHE A 108 3.46 6.07 -7.41
C PHE A 108 2.90 6.01 -5.99
N PHE A 109 2.69 4.80 -5.47
CA PHE A 109 2.15 4.63 -4.12
C PHE A 109 3.13 5.10 -3.06
N ALA A 110 4.41 4.76 -3.19
CA ALA A 110 5.41 5.16 -2.21
C ALA A 110 5.49 6.69 -2.08
N LYS A 111 5.45 7.40 -3.18
CA LYS A 111 5.49 8.85 -3.17
C LYS A 111 4.28 9.44 -2.45
N ARG A 112 3.11 8.91 -2.69
CA ARG A 112 1.87 9.39 -2.06
C ARG A 112 1.82 9.06 -0.58
N ILE A 113 2.26 7.86 -0.22
CA ILE A 113 2.30 7.42 1.17
C ILE A 113 3.27 8.31 1.97
N ARG A 114 4.48 8.51 1.45
CA ARG A 114 5.47 9.37 2.10
C ARG A 114 4.96 10.79 2.26
N GLY A 115 4.32 11.31 1.24
CA GLY A 115 3.78 12.66 1.28
C GLY A 115 2.71 12.82 2.34
N ALA A 116 1.82 11.83 2.47
CA ALA A 116 0.77 11.85 3.49
C ALA A 116 1.35 11.83 4.91
N ILE A 117 2.33 10.96 5.15
CA ILE A 117 2.98 10.85 6.45
C ILE A 117 3.72 12.16 6.77
N ARG A 118 4.48 12.67 5.82
CA ARG A 118 5.28 13.88 6.02
C ARG A 118 4.41 15.08 6.35
N ARG A 119 3.28 15.22 5.69
CA ARG A 119 2.35 16.32 5.97
C ARG A 119 1.84 16.29 7.42
N GLU A 120 1.62 15.11 7.96
CA GLU A 120 1.16 14.98 9.35
C GLU A 120 2.29 15.29 10.33
N ILE A 121 3.50 14.87 10.04
CA ILE A 121 4.66 15.16 10.89
C ILE A 121 4.92 16.68 10.93
N ASP A 122 4.76 17.35 9.81
CA ASP A 122 5.10 18.77 9.69
C ASP A 122 4.01 19.71 10.21
N LYS A 123 2.91 19.20 10.66
CA LYS A 123 1.84 20.03 11.22
C LYS A 123 2.23 20.72 12.53
#